data_6ee3e8be8f5a53e0c178c2af599ec925
#
_entry.id   6ee3e8be8f5a53e0c178c2af599ec925
#
_cell.length_a   1.000
_cell.length_b   1.000
_cell.length_c   1.000
_cell.angle_alpha   90.00
_cell.angle_beta   90.00
_cell.angle_gamma   90.00
#
_symmetry.space_group_name_H-M   'P 1'
#
loop_
_entity.id
_entity.type
_entity.pdbx_description
1 polymer ?
#
loop_
_entity_poly.entity_id
_entity_poly.type
_entity_poly.pdbx_seq_one_letter_code
_entity_poly.pdbx_strand_id
1 'polypeptide(L)'
;QNGGTDLITAFANTSAFDALPLGSLVALIFTMIFFMVRRAMRFTELMDCLPNGFKQMVPAILILCLAWTIGDVTKALGAPEFVADLVSKFGPGLKNFLPAVVFLIAAFLGFATGTSWGTFTILLPIVIPVFSGGIPAADLTSELINGNDMLMIAIAATLGGAVMGDHCSPISDTTIMASSGA
;
A
#
# COMPACT_ATOMS: atom_id res chain seq x y z
N GLN A 1 -1.98 24.41 -21.38
CA GLN A 1 -1.82 23.15 -22.11
C GLN A 1 -0.48 23.19 -22.87
N ASN A 2 0.63 23.14 -22.19
CA ASN A 2 1.94 22.96 -22.80
C ASN A 2 2.36 21.54 -22.43
N GLY A 3 2.20 20.60 -23.37
CA GLY A 3 2.75 19.28 -23.27
C GLY A 3 4.27 19.39 -23.16
N GLY A 4 4.78 19.34 -21.94
CA GLY A 4 6.21 19.26 -21.70
C GLY A 4 6.70 17.95 -22.31
N THR A 5 7.61 18.07 -23.26
CA THR A 5 8.31 16.96 -23.93
C THR A 5 9.34 16.28 -23.01
N ASP A 6 9.37 16.64 -21.75
CA ASP A 6 10.30 16.08 -20.77
C ASP A 6 9.70 14.80 -20.15
N LEU A 7 10.43 13.71 -20.24
CA LEU A 7 10.06 12.41 -19.65
C LEU A 7 9.71 12.55 -18.16
N ILE A 8 10.44 13.38 -17.42
CA ILE A 8 10.22 13.62 -16.00
C ILE A 8 8.85 14.26 -15.76
N THR A 9 8.48 15.27 -16.55
CA THR A 9 7.19 15.96 -16.45
C THR A 9 6.04 15.03 -16.86
N ALA A 10 6.25 14.18 -17.87
CA ALA A 10 5.26 13.18 -18.28
C ALA A 10 5.00 12.16 -17.17
N PHE A 11 6.05 11.66 -16.51
CA PHE A 11 5.91 10.76 -15.36
C PHE A 11 5.24 11.42 -14.16
N ALA A 12 5.63 12.67 -13.84
CA ALA A 12 5.07 13.41 -12.70
C ALA A 12 3.56 13.69 -12.86
N ASN A 13 3.09 13.89 -14.09
CA ASN A 13 1.69 14.18 -14.39
C ASN A 13 0.86 12.94 -14.77
N THR A 14 1.45 11.75 -14.71
CA THR A 14 0.74 10.51 -15.05
C THR A 14 -0.16 10.06 -13.91
N SER A 15 -1.44 9.80 -14.21
CA SER A 15 -2.34 9.13 -13.28
C SER A 15 -1.91 7.67 -13.13
N ALA A 16 -1.49 7.28 -11.91
CA ALA A 16 -1.11 5.91 -11.62
C ALA A 16 -2.26 4.92 -11.83
N PHE A 17 -3.51 5.36 -11.57
CA PHE A 17 -4.72 4.54 -11.75
C PHE A 17 -4.98 4.15 -13.20
N ASP A 18 -4.60 5.00 -14.15
CA ASP A 18 -4.77 4.74 -15.58
C ASP A 18 -3.52 4.06 -16.18
N ALA A 19 -2.34 4.50 -15.76
CA ALA A 19 -1.08 4.03 -16.32
C ALA A 19 -0.73 2.59 -15.91
N LEU A 20 -1.00 2.20 -14.65
CA LEU A 20 -0.66 0.87 -14.17
C LEU A 20 -1.47 -0.26 -14.86
N PRO A 21 -2.82 -0.16 -15.01
CA PRO A 21 -3.57 -1.18 -15.73
C PRO A 21 -3.17 -1.28 -17.20
N LEU A 22 -2.98 -0.13 -17.88
CA LEU A 22 -2.55 -0.12 -19.27
C LEU A 22 -1.14 -0.68 -19.44
N GLY A 23 -0.21 -0.26 -18.58
CA GLY A 23 1.16 -0.76 -18.57
C GLY A 23 1.24 -2.26 -18.32
N SER A 24 0.46 -2.78 -17.37
CA SER A 24 0.40 -4.21 -17.07
C SER A 24 -0.19 -5.03 -18.23
N LEU A 25 -1.21 -4.51 -18.92
CA LEU A 25 -1.78 -5.14 -20.10
C LEU A 25 -0.77 -5.21 -21.24
N VAL A 26 -0.05 -4.12 -21.51
CA VAL A 26 1.00 -4.06 -22.53
C VAL A 26 2.12 -5.04 -22.19
N ALA A 27 2.56 -5.06 -20.92
CA ALA A 27 3.59 -5.98 -20.44
C ALA A 27 3.15 -7.45 -20.58
N LEU A 28 1.89 -7.76 -20.28
CA LEU A 28 1.32 -9.09 -20.46
C LEU A 28 1.37 -9.52 -21.92
N ILE A 29 0.86 -8.67 -22.83
CA ILE A 29 0.86 -8.96 -24.28
C ILE A 29 2.30 -9.15 -24.79
N PHE A 30 3.22 -8.27 -24.41
CA PHE A 30 4.63 -8.37 -24.77
C PHE A 30 5.24 -9.68 -24.29
N THR A 31 4.99 -10.06 -23.04
CA THR A 31 5.50 -11.31 -22.45
C THR A 31 4.96 -12.52 -23.20
N MET A 32 3.66 -12.53 -23.53
CA MET A 32 3.05 -13.60 -24.30
C MET A 32 3.70 -13.76 -25.68
N ILE A 33 3.86 -12.64 -26.41
CA ILE A 33 4.51 -12.65 -27.73
C ILE A 33 5.96 -13.12 -27.61
N PHE A 34 6.69 -12.64 -26.60
CA PHE A 34 8.09 -13.02 -26.37
C PHE A 34 8.26 -14.53 -26.15
N PHE A 35 7.43 -15.14 -25.30
CA PHE A 35 7.50 -16.59 -25.05
C PHE A 35 7.09 -17.42 -26.29
N MET A 36 6.12 -16.93 -27.07
CA MET A 36 5.74 -17.58 -28.33
C MET A 36 6.86 -17.53 -29.37
N VAL A 37 7.48 -16.36 -29.57
CA VAL A 37 8.59 -16.17 -30.52
C VAL A 37 9.80 -17.03 -30.14
N ARG A 38 10.10 -17.09 -28.85
CA ARG A 38 11.17 -17.94 -28.29
C ARG A 38 10.83 -19.42 -28.30
N ARG A 39 9.60 -19.79 -28.65
CA ARG A 39 9.09 -21.19 -28.59
C ARG A 39 9.33 -21.86 -27.24
N ALA A 40 9.35 -21.07 -26.17
CA ALA A 40 9.57 -21.56 -24.82
C ALA A 40 8.32 -22.25 -24.23
N MET A 41 7.12 -21.82 -24.65
CA MET A 41 5.83 -22.37 -24.23
C MET A 41 4.87 -22.46 -25.42
N ARG A 42 3.95 -23.42 -25.37
CA ARG A 42 2.85 -23.52 -26.34
C ARG A 42 1.76 -22.49 -26.02
N PHE A 43 1.03 -22.06 -27.03
CA PHE A 43 -0.07 -21.10 -26.86
C PHE A 43 -1.11 -21.56 -25.84
N THR A 44 -1.44 -22.86 -25.84
CA THR A 44 -2.39 -23.45 -24.88
C THR A 44 -1.88 -23.37 -23.45
N GLU A 45 -0.61 -23.66 -23.20
CA GLU A 45 0.02 -23.56 -21.87
C GLU A 45 0.02 -22.11 -21.38
N LEU A 46 0.27 -21.16 -22.29
CA LEU A 46 0.24 -19.73 -21.98
C LEU A 46 -1.17 -19.25 -21.61
N MET A 47 -2.20 -19.75 -22.30
CA MET A 47 -3.59 -19.44 -22.00
C MET A 47 -4.04 -20.05 -20.66
N ASP A 48 -3.53 -21.21 -20.27
CA ASP A 48 -3.80 -21.81 -18.97
C ASP A 48 -3.15 -21.07 -17.79
N CYS A 49 -2.06 -20.33 -18.06
CA CYS A 49 -1.43 -19.47 -17.02
C CYS A 49 -2.33 -18.30 -16.58
N LEU A 50 -3.17 -17.76 -17.48
CA LEU A 50 -4.02 -16.62 -17.16
C LEU A 50 -5.03 -16.92 -16.03
N PRO A 51 -5.89 -17.96 -16.13
CA PRO A 51 -6.82 -18.29 -15.06
C PRO A 51 -6.09 -18.71 -13.77
N ASN A 52 -4.93 -19.33 -13.85
CA ASN A 52 -4.13 -19.68 -12.69
C ASN A 52 -3.57 -18.43 -11.98
N GLY A 53 -3.11 -17.42 -12.73
CA GLY A 53 -2.72 -16.12 -12.19
C GLY A 53 -3.87 -15.41 -11.49
N PHE A 54 -5.07 -15.41 -12.10
CA PHE A 54 -6.27 -14.87 -11.45
C PHE A 54 -6.60 -15.58 -10.14
N LYS A 55 -6.55 -16.91 -10.12
CA LYS A 55 -6.80 -17.69 -8.88
C LYS A 55 -5.83 -17.32 -7.76
N GLN A 56 -4.57 -17.04 -8.08
CA GLN A 56 -3.57 -16.62 -7.09
C GLN A 56 -3.84 -15.22 -6.55
N MET A 57 -4.48 -14.34 -7.33
CA MET A 57 -4.83 -12.99 -6.89
C MET A 57 -6.11 -12.92 -6.04
N VAL A 58 -6.98 -13.93 -6.09
CA VAL A 58 -8.25 -13.94 -5.32
C VAL A 58 -8.06 -13.70 -3.82
N PRO A 59 -7.11 -14.37 -3.12
CA PRO A 59 -6.90 -14.11 -1.70
C PRO A 59 -6.49 -12.65 -1.41
N ALA A 60 -5.62 -12.08 -2.23
CA ALA A 60 -5.18 -10.70 -2.07
C ALA A 60 -6.33 -9.70 -2.26
N ILE A 61 -7.15 -9.89 -3.31
CA ILE A 61 -8.34 -9.06 -3.57
C ILE A 61 -9.32 -9.16 -2.41
N LEU A 62 -9.55 -10.36 -1.88
CA LEU A 62 -10.47 -10.59 -0.78
C LEU A 62 -10.00 -9.90 0.51
N ILE A 63 -8.71 -9.99 0.82
CA ILE A 63 -8.10 -9.27 1.95
C ILE A 63 -8.27 -7.76 1.80
N LEU A 64 -8.02 -7.20 0.62
CA LEU A 64 -8.19 -5.77 0.36
C LEU A 64 -9.65 -5.33 0.52
N CYS A 65 -10.61 -6.08 -0.02
CA CYS A 65 -12.04 -5.78 0.14
C CYS A 65 -12.46 -5.80 1.61
N LEU A 66 -12.03 -6.80 2.37
CA LEU A 66 -12.32 -6.89 3.81
C LEU A 66 -11.66 -5.75 4.58
N ALA A 67 -10.42 -5.39 4.26
CA ALA A 67 -9.70 -4.29 4.91
C ALA A 67 -10.42 -2.94 4.67
N TRP A 68 -10.88 -2.67 3.46
CA TRP A 68 -11.67 -1.47 3.16
C TRP A 68 -12.99 -1.46 3.93
N THR A 69 -13.69 -2.60 3.97
CA THR A 69 -14.94 -2.72 4.74
C THR A 69 -14.70 -2.44 6.22
N ILE A 70 -13.65 -2.99 6.82
CA ILE A 70 -13.26 -2.72 8.22
C ILE A 70 -12.92 -1.24 8.40
N GLY A 71 -12.20 -0.63 7.46
CA GLY A 71 -11.88 0.79 7.49
C GLY A 71 -13.14 1.67 7.49
N ASP A 72 -14.13 1.36 6.66
CA ASP A 72 -15.38 2.11 6.59
C ASP A 72 -16.23 1.91 7.86
N VAL A 73 -16.30 0.69 8.40
CA VAL A 73 -16.98 0.43 9.68
C VAL A 73 -16.28 1.18 10.82
N THR A 74 -14.97 1.20 10.84
CA THR A 74 -14.18 1.91 11.85
C THR A 74 -14.45 3.43 11.83
N LYS A 75 -14.56 4.00 10.61
CA LYS A 75 -14.99 5.40 10.44
C LYS A 75 -16.42 5.64 10.92
N ALA A 76 -17.35 4.76 10.55
CA ALA A 76 -18.76 4.88 10.94
C ALA A 76 -18.95 4.79 12.47
N LEU A 77 -18.05 4.12 13.17
CA LEU A 77 -18.00 4.05 14.63
C LEU A 77 -17.36 5.28 15.30
N GLY A 78 -16.87 6.26 14.54
CA GLY A 78 -16.20 7.44 15.07
C GLY A 78 -14.85 7.15 15.72
N ALA A 79 -14.20 6.05 15.35
CA ALA A 79 -12.92 5.67 15.93
C ALA A 79 -11.80 6.70 15.65
N PRO A 80 -11.70 7.33 14.46
CA PRO A 80 -10.71 8.36 14.20
C PRO A 80 -10.83 9.56 15.15
N GLU A 81 -12.05 10.04 15.38
CA GLU A 81 -12.35 11.17 16.26
C GLU A 81 -12.05 10.80 17.73
N PHE A 82 -12.42 9.60 18.13
CA PHE A 82 -12.11 9.09 19.46
C PHE A 82 -10.59 9.01 19.70
N VAL A 83 -9.83 8.48 18.77
CA VAL A 83 -8.38 8.39 18.89
C VAL A 83 -7.74 9.77 18.86
N ALA A 84 -8.21 10.70 18.02
CA ALA A 84 -7.73 12.08 17.98
C ALA A 84 -7.97 12.80 19.29
N ASP A 85 -9.15 12.63 19.92
CA ASP A 85 -9.46 13.18 21.24
C ASP A 85 -8.58 12.56 22.33
N LEU A 86 -8.39 11.24 22.30
CA LEU A 86 -7.50 10.53 23.20
C LEU A 86 -6.05 11.06 23.10
N VAL A 87 -5.53 11.20 21.88
CA VAL A 87 -4.18 11.71 21.63
C VAL A 87 -4.05 13.17 22.07
N SER A 88 -5.10 13.99 21.93
CA SER A 88 -5.07 15.38 22.36
C SER A 88 -4.97 15.54 23.88
N LYS A 89 -5.49 14.57 24.63
CA LYS A 89 -5.41 14.51 26.10
C LYS A 89 -4.03 14.12 26.62
N PHE A 90 -3.23 13.43 25.80
CA PHE A 90 -1.84 13.17 26.12
C PHE A 90 -1.02 14.43 25.86
N GLY A 91 -0.20 14.86 26.83
CA GLY A 91 0.63 16.05 26.70
C GLY A 91 1.58 16.05 25.50
N PRO A 92 2.15 17.22 25.13
CA PRO A 92 2.96 17.37 23.93
C PRO A 92 4.17 16.41 23.83
N GLY A 93 4.69 15.97 24.97
CA GLY A 93 5.78 14.98 24.99
C GLY A 93 5.40 13.61 24.45
N LEU A 94 4.18 13.16 24.66
CA LEU A 94 3.73 11.85 24.14
C LEU A 94 3.38 11.91 22.65
N LYS A 95 2.93 13.05 22.14
CA LYS A 95 2.65 13.23 20.71
C LYS A 95 3.90 12.98 19.86
N ASN A 96 5.07 13.38 20.33
CA ASN A 96 6.33 13.16 19.62
C ASN A 96 6.75 11.69 19.60
N PHE A 97 6.30 10.88 20.53
CA PHE A 97 6.56 9.44 20.57
C PHE A 97 5.55 8.61 19.76
N LEU A 98 4.39 9.16 19.42
CA LEU A 98 3.35 8.44 18.67
C LEU A 98 3.84 7.84 17.34
N PRO A 99 4.62 8.54 16.51
CA PRO A 99 5.14 7.93 15.28
C PRO A 99 6.01 6.69 15.55
N ALA A 100 6.78 6.68 16.64
CA ALA A 100 7.58 5.50 17.01
C ALA A 100 6.69 4.31 17.41
N VAL A 101 5.60 4.58 18.14
CA VAL A 101 4.60 3.56 18.50
C VAL A 101 3.91 3.03 17.25
N VAL A 102 3.52 3.92 16.33
CA VAL A 102 2.92 3.56 15.04
C VAL A 102 3.88 2.69 14.21
N PHE A 103 5.16 3.04 14.17
CA PHE A 103 6.19 2.25 13.51
C PHE A 103 6.25 0.82 14.07
N LEU A 104 6.28 0.66 15.40
CA LEU A 104 6.34 -0.66 16.05
C LEU A 104 5.07 -1.48 15.77
N ILE A 105 3.89 -0.85 15.83
CA ILE A 105 2.62 -1.52 15.50
C ILE A 105 2.62 -1.95 14.03
N ALA A 106 3.05 -1.08 13.13
CA ALA A 106 3.13 -1.38 11.71
C ALA A 106 4.13 -2.51 11.42
N ALA A 107 5.28 -2.51 12.08
CA ALA A 107 6.28 -3.57 11.97
C ALA A 107 5.74 -4.92 12.48
N PHE A 108 5.06 -4.92 13.63
CA PHE A 108 4.45 -6.13 14.17
C PHE A 108 3.34 -6.67 13.26
N LEU A 109 2.46 -5.81 12.76
CA LEU A 109 1.38 -6.21 11.84
C LEU A 109 1.96 -6.70 10.51
N GLY A 110 2.94 -6.00 9.93
CA GLY A 110 3.63 -6.41 8.71
C GLY A 110 4.31 -7.77 8.87
N PHE A 111 4.96 -8.00 10.00
CA PHE A 111 5.56 -9.29 10.35
C PHE A 111 4.51 -10.41 10.48
N ALA A 112 3.40 -10.13 11.19
CA ALA A 112 2.35 -11.12 11.45
C ALA A 112 1.52 -11.46 10.20
N THR A 113 1.34 -10.49 9.30
CA THR A 113 0.54 -10.67 8.07
C THR A 113 1.39 -11.10 6.87
N GLY A 114 2.70 -10.84 6.90
CA GLY A 114 3.60 -11.10 5.78
C GLY A 114 3.32 -10.22 4.55
N THR A 115 2.69 -9.05 4.75
CA THR A 115 2.40 -8.14 3.66
C THR A 115 2.46 -6.67 4.11
N SER A 116 3.31 -5.88 3.46
CA SER A 116 3.38 -4.44 3.68
C SER A 116 2.13 -3.73 3.15
N TRP A 117 1.62 -4.12 1.98
CA TRP A 117 0.44 -3.52 1.36
C TRP A 117 -0.82 -3.70 2.20
N GLY A 118 -1.05 -4.90 2.72
CA GLY A 118 -2.17 -5.16 3.63
C GLY A 118 -2.09 -4.31 4.89
N THR A 119 -0.90 -4.17 5.44
CA THR A 119 -0.64 -3.34 6.63
C THR A 119 -0.89 -1.85 6.35
N PHE A 120 -0.46 -1.32 5.21
CA PHE A 120 -0.77 0.07 4.81
C PHE A 120 -2.27 0.32 4.71
N THR A 121 -2.99 -0.59 4.06
CA THR A 121 -4.43 -0.47 3.83
C THR A 121 -5.21 -0.38 5.14
N ILE A 122 -4.75 -1.08 6.18
CA ILE A 122 -5.39 -1.06 7.50
C ILE A 122 -4.97 0.17 8.31
N LEU A 123 -3.68 0.50 8.34
CA LEU A 123 -3.15 1.51 9.26
C LEU A 123 -3.30 2.94 8.75
N LEU A 124 -3.11 3.22 7.45
CA LEU A 124 -3.18 4.59 6.95
C LEU A 124 -4.54 5.26 7.17
N PRO A 125 -5.70 4.59 6.97
CA PRO A 125 -6.99 5.18 7.29
C PRO A 125 -7.19 5.53 8.76
N ILE A 126 -6.43 4.92 9.66
CA ILE A 126 -6.46 5.20 11.11
C ILE A 126 -5.45 6.30 11.47
N VAL A 127 -4.23 6.18 10.97
CA VAL A 127 -3.11 7.08 11.31
C VAL A 127 -3.35 8.50 10.75
N ILE A 128 -3.81 8.61 9.51
CA ILE A 128 -3.97 9.91 8.86
C ILE A 128 -4.95 10.82 9.63
N PRO A 129 -6.17 10.41 9.98
CA PRO A 129 -7.08 11.25 10.73
C PRO A 129 -6.53 11.66 12.11
N VAL A 130 -5.81 10.78 12.79
CA VAL A 130 -5.20 11.05 14.09
C VAL A 130 -4.21 12.21 14.03
N PHE A 131 -3.39 12.27 13.01
CA PHE A 131 -2.33 13.29 12.87
C PHE A 131 -2.76 14.51 12.04
N SER A 132 -3.79 14.38 11.20
CA SER A 132 -4.34 15.48 10.42
C SER A 132 -5.41 16.31 11.15
N GLY A 133 -5.81 15.89 12.37
CA GLY A 133 -6.90 16.56 13.10
C GLY A 133 -8.30 16.15 12.64
N GLY A 134 -8.46 14.90 12.17
CA GLY A 134 -9.74 14.32 11.77
C GLY A 134 -10.00 14.31 10.27
N ILE A 135 -9.05 14.72 9.43
CA ILE A 135 -9.20 14.68 7.97
C ILE A 135 -9.09 13.21 7.49
N PRO A 136 -10.09 12.69 6.76
CA PRO A 136 -10.03 11.33 6.24
C PRO A 136 -8.89 11.13 5.23
N ALA A 137 -8.37 9.92 5.14
CA ALA A 137 -7.29 9.59 4.20
C ALA A 137 -7.66 9.84 2.73
N ALA A 138 -8.97 9.73 2.38
CA ALA A 138 -9.48 10.00 1.04
C ALA A 138 -9.39 11.47 0.63
N ASP A 139 -9.42 12.39 1.61
CA ASP A 139 -9.41 13.84 1.40
C ASP A 139 -8.01 14.45 1.60
N LEU A 140 -7.00 13.58 1.71
CA LEU A 140 -5.62 13.99 1.94
C LEU A 140 -5.02 14.61 0.68
N THR A 141 -4.60 15.86 0.80
CA THR A 141 -3.91 16.57 -0.28
C THR A 141 -2.41 16.68 0.01
N SER A 142 -1.62 16.85 -1.04
CA SER A 142 -0.16 17.06 -0.89
C SER A 142 0.18 18.31 -0.08
N GLU A 143 -0.66 19.34 -0.14
CA GLU A 143 -0.50 20.57 0.65
C GLU A 143 -0.68 20.32 2.14
N LEU A 144 -1.67 19.48 2.51
CA LEU A 144 -1.91 19.09 3.90
C LEU A 144 -0.76 18.25 4.48
N ILE A 145 -0.20 17.37 3.67
CA ILE A 145 0.96 16.55 4.06
C ILE A 145 2.18 17.44 4.29
N ASN A 146 2.49 18.32 3.34
CA ASN A 146 3.66 19.20 3.38
C ASN A 146 3.55 20.28 4.47
N GLY A 147 2.33 20.64 4.87
CA GLY A 147 2.07 21.62 5.94
C GLY A 147 2.05 21.01 7.35
N ASN A 148 2.16 19.67 7.47
CA ASN A 148 2.09 18.99 8.78
C ASN A 148 3.21 17.95 8.92
N ASP A 149 4.32 18.39 9.52
CA ASP A 149 5.52 17.55 9.72
C ASP A 149 5.20 16.26 10.49
N MET A 150 4.34 16.35 11.52
CA MET A 150 3.98 15.18 12.32
C MET A 150 3.16 14.15 11.54
N LEU A 151 2.28 14.60 10.64
CA LEU A 151 1.55 13.73 9.73
C LEU A 151 2.51 13.03 8.76
N MET A 152 3.45 13.78 8.19
CA MET A 152 4.47 13.23 7.29
C MET A 152 5.30 12.16 8.00
N ILE A 153 5.78 12.44 9.21
CA ILE A 153 6.57 11.49 10.02
C ILE A 153 5.73 10.25 10.37
N ALA A 154 4.46 10.41 10.71
CA ALA A 154 3.58 9.29 11.03
C ALA A 154 3.29 8.39 9.82
N ILE A 155 3.06 8.98 8.64
CA ILE A 155 2.93 8.22 7.39
C ILE A 155 4.23 7.49 7.09
N ALA A 156 5.37 8.15 7.16
CA ALA A 156 6.68 7.54 6.92
C ALA A 156 6.97 6.40 7.92
N ALA A 157 6.62 6.59 9.19
CA ALA A 157 6.74 5.57 10.22
C ALA A 157 5.85 4.34 9.94
N THR A 158 4.61 4.56 9.49
CA THR A 158 3.70 3.50 9.10
C THR A 158 4.26 2.69 7.92
N LEU A 159 4.71 3.38 6.88
CA LEU A 159 5.29 2.75 5.69
C LEU A 159 6.58 1.99 6.04
N GLY A 160 7.50 2.64 6.75
CA GLY A 160 8.78 2.04 7.14
C GLY A 160 8.61 0.83 8.06
N GLY A 161 7.71 0.93 9.04
CA GLY A 161 7.39 -0.18 9.94
C GLY A 161 6.79 -1.37 9.20
N ALA A 162 5.80 -1.15 8.35
CA ALA A 162 5.15 -2.21 7.61
C ALA A 162 6.11 -2.91 6.64
N VAL A 163 6.97 -2.16 5.95
CA VAL A 163 8.01 -2.74 5.06
C VAL A 163 9.03 -3.54 5.88
N MET A 164 9.49 -3.01 7.02
CA MET A 164 10.39 -3.73 7.91
C MET A 164 9.76 -5.05 8.37
N GLY A 165 8.52 -5.02 8.83
CA GLY A 165 7.80 -6.19 9.30
C GLY A 165 7.64 -7.25 8.21
N ASP A 166 7.23 -6.85 7.02
CA ASP A 166 7.07 -7.71 5.85
C ASP A 166 8.39 -8.41 5.50
N HIS A 167 9.50 -7.65 5.39
CA HIS A 167 10.81 -8.22 5.05
C HIS A 167 11.37 -9.18 6.12
N CYS A 168 11.00 -9.00 7.38
CA CYS A 168 11.38 -9.88 8.46
C CYS A 168 10.44 -11.10 8.61
N SER A 169 9.31 -11.10 7.93
CA SER A 169 8.29 -12.14 8.07
C SER A 169 8.68 -13.43 7.33
N PRO A 170 8.60 -14.58 7.99
CA PRO A 170 8.84 -15.88 7.34
C PRO A 170 7.71 -16.29 6.38
N ILE A 171 6.56 -15.64 6.44
CA ILE A 171 5.38 -15.91 5.59
C ILE A 171 5.22 -14.86 4.49
N SER A 172 6.13 -13.91 4.37
CA SER A 172 6.10 -12.89 3.32
C SER A 172 6.37 -13.50 1.95
N ASP A 173 5.54 -13.13 0.98
CA ASP A 173 5.71 -13.55 -0.42
C ASP A 173 7.10 -13.16 -0.95
N THR A 174 7.59 -11.98 -0.59
CA THR A 174 8.91 -11.48 -1.01
C THR A 174 10.04 -12.31 -0.42
N THR A 175 9.94 -12.68 0.86
CA THR A 175 10.93 -13.51 1.56
C THR A 175 10.93 -14.94 1.01
N ILE A 176 9.74 -15.53 0.80
CA ILE A 176 9.59 -16.88 0.24
C ILE A 176 10.14 -16.93 -1.19
N MET A 177 9.80 -15.96 -2.03
CA MET A 177 10.31 -15.91 -3.42
C MET A 177 11.82 -15.71 -3.46
N ALA A 178 12.38 -14.84 -2.62
CA ALA A 178 13.82 -14.64 -2.54
C ALA A 178 14.55 -15.91 -2.07
N SER A 179 14.03 -16.61 -1.06
CA SER A 179 14.62 -17.86 -0.56
C SER A 179 14.50 -19.02 -1.54
N SER A 180 13.46 -19.06 -2.35
CA SER A 180 13.28 -20.12 -3.37
C SER A 180 14.17 -19.92 -4.59
N GLY A 181 14.70 -18.71 -4.81
CA GLY A 181 15.63 -18.38 -5.89
C GLY A 181 17.11 -18.48 -5.50
N ALA A 182 17.40 -18.67 -4.22
CA ALA A 182 18.75 -18.81 -3.68
C ALA A 182 19.16 -20.27 -3.51
#